data_e5629825402a0ee06622aec5c40979be
#
_entry.id   e5629825402a0ee06622aec5c40979be
#
_cell.length_a   1.000
_cell.length_b   1.000
_cell.length_c   1.000
_cell.angle_alpha   90.00
_cell.angle_beta   90.00
_cell.angle_gamma   90.00
#
_symmetry.space_group_name_H-M   'P 1'
#
loop_
_entity.id
_entity.type
_entity.pdbx_description
1 polymer ?
#
loop_
_entity_poly.entity_id
_entity_poly.type
_entity_poly.pdbx_seq_one_letter_code
_entity_poly.pdbx_strand_id
1 'polypeptide(L)'
;AKVTNTTQLENPADAPESITYLAELSTDGNTLEIDINYGDGWWSYTLVKELPAEIAGTWKLAPQAGAFFVGPNQNDASWWSNSSEDVTTRACLFDDQYVFNADGTFENVLGSDTWLETWQASTEECGTPVYPHDGSVAATYTYDAAAGTITLNGIGAYLGLAKVTNTTQLENPADAPESITYLAELSTDGNTLEIDINYGDGWWSYTL
;
A
#
# COMPACT_ATOMS: atom_id res chain seq x y z
N ALA A 1 18.68 -5.29 -39.09
CA ALA A 1 20.14 -5.30 -39.07
C ALA A 1 20.58 -6.38 -38.07
N LYS A 2 21.44 -7.29 -38.51
CA LYS A 2 21.91 -8.40 -37.69
C LYS A 2 23.01 -7.83 -36.77
N VAL A 3 22.78 -7.84 -35.48
CA VAL A 3 23.79 -7.42 -34.51
C VAL A 3 24.46 -8.68 -33.98
N THR A 4 25.80 -8.72 -34.11
CA THR A 4 26.62 -9.82 -33.61
C THR A 4 27.53 -9.30 -32.53
N ASN A 5 27.37 -9.83 -31.31
CA ASN A 5 28.41 -9.81 -30.28
C ASN A 5 29.26 -11.06 -30.49
N THR A 6 30.57 -10.93 -30.43
CA THR A 6 31.43 -11.95 -31.02
C THR A 6 31.86 -13.09 -30.10
N THR A 7 31.61 -12.99 -28.79
CA THR A 7 32.01 -14.05 -27.83
C THR A 7 31.26 -13.96 -26.51
N GLN A 8 31.16 -15.06 -25.76
CA GLN A 8 30.90 -15.05 -24.33
C GLN A 8 32.17 -14.59 -23.58
N LEU A 9 32.00 -13.76 -22.57
CA LEU A 9 33.11 -13.27 -21.76
C LEU A 9 33.60 -14.39 -20.81
N GLU A 10 34.89 -14.64 -20.82
CA GLU A 10 35.56 -15.49 -19.84
C GLU A 10 36.18 -14.67 -18.69
N ASN A 11 36.41 -13.38 -18.90
CA ASN A 11 36.98 -12.49 -17.91
C ASN A 11 36.19 -11.18 -17.86
N PRO A 12 35.77 -10.70 -16.67
CA PRO A 12 35.07 -9.41 -16.52
C PRO A 12 35.85 -8.21 -17.09
N ALA A 13 37.18 -8.29 -17.13
CA ALA A 13 38.04 -7.21 -17.67
C ALA A 13 37.90 -7.05 -19.19
N ASP A 14 37.36 -8.04 -19.89
CA ASP A 14 37.17 -8.03 -21.34
C ASP A 14 35.78 -7.50 -21.75
N ALA A 15 35.06 -6.87 -20.82
CA ALA A 15 33.73 -6.32 -21.06
C ALA A 15 33.76 -5.30 -22.20
N PRO A 16 32.91 -5.44 -23.26
CA PRO A 16 32.86 -4.50 -24.36
C PRO A 16 32.26 -3.17 -23.90
N GLU A 17 32.62 -2.08 -24.56
CA GLU A 17 32.09 -0.74 -24.30
C GLU A 17 30.58 -0.66 -24.62
N SER A 18 30.07 -1.53 -25.48
CA SER A 18 28.66 -1.59 -25.84
C SER A 18 28.21 -3.00 -26.19
N ILE A 19 26.97 -3.32 -25.83
CA ILE A 19 26.28 -4.57 -26.21
C ILE A 19 24.96 -4.19 -26.88
N THR A 20 24.65 -4.81 -28.01
CA THR A 20 23.39 -4.58 -28.72
C THR A 20 22.52 -5.83 -28.71
N TYR A 21 21.28 -5.67 -28.40
CA TYR A 21 20.26 -6.71 -28.38
C TYR A 21 19.23 -6.47 -29.51
N LEU A 22 18.67 -7.54 -30.06
CA LEU A 22 17.39 -7.44 -30.73
C LEU A 22 16.33 -7.36 -29.66
N ALA A 23 15.32 -6.51 -29.86
CA ALA A 23 14.28 -6.30 -28.87
C ALA A 23 12.91 -6.24 -29.55
N GLU A 24 11.93 -6.94 -28.99
CA GLU A 24 10.55 -6.91 -29.40
C GLU A 24 9.68 -6.66 -28.17
N LEU A 25 8.87 -5.58 -28.23
CA LEU A 25 7.92 -5.24 -27.18
C LEU A 25 6.55 -5.82 -27.54
N SER A 26 5.90 -6.50 -26.61
CA SER A 26 4.54 -7.00 -26.76
C SER A 26 3.54 -5.87 -27.06
N THR A 27 2.42 -6.20 -27.68
CA THR A 27 1.40 -5.21 -28.07
C THR A 27 0.74 -4.51 -26.89
N ASP A 28 0.72 -5.13 -25.72
CA ASP A 28 0.24 -4.56 -24.46
C ASP A 28 1.32 -3.74 -23.71
N GLY A 29 2.56 -3.74 -24.22
CA GLY A 29 3.68 -3.00 -23.65
C GLY A 29 4.25 -3.57 -22.34
N ASN A 30 3.83 -4.76 -21.93
CA ASN A 30 4.19 -5.33 -20.63
C ASN A 30 5.28 -6.39 -20.69
N THR A 31 5.59 -6.93 -21.86
CA THR A 31 6.64 -7.94 -22.04
C THR A 31 7.64 -7.47 -23.09
N LEU A 32 8.92 -7.52 -22.76
CA LEU A 32 10.01 -7.21 -23.68
C LEU A 32 10.83 -8.49 -23.89
N GLU A 33 10.82 -9.01 -25.10
CA GLU A 33 11.73 -10.08 -25.51
C GLU A 33 13.02 -9.48 -26.04
N ILE A 34 14.15 -9.93 -25.54
CA ILE A 34 15.47 -9.51 -25.98
C ILE A 34 16.31 -10.71 -26.35
N ASP A 35 16.98 -10.62 -27.50
CA ASP A 35 17.87 -11.65 -28.02
C ASP A 35 19.27 -11.09 -28.26
N ILE A 36 20.27 -11.87 -27.93
CA ILE A 36 21.67 -11.57 -28.18
C ILE A 36 22.34 -12.74 -28.88
N ASN A 37 23.00 -12.45 -30.01
CA ASN A 37 23.86 -13.41 -30.69
C ASN A 37 25.30 -13.26 -30.19
N TYR A 38 25.87 -14.31 -29.65
CA TYR A 38 27.26 -14.34 -29.18
C TYR A 38 28.25 -15.05 -30.12
N GLY A 39 27.83 -15.31 -31.37
CA GLY A 39 28.65 -15.94 -32.41
C GLY A 39 28.28 -17.39 -32.62
N ASP A 40 28.33 -18.19 -31.59
CA ASP A 40 28.04 -19.66 -31.65
C ASP A 40 26.57 -19.99 -31.35
N GLY A 41 25.77 -18.98 -30.97
CA GLY A 41 24.35 -19.17 -30.63
C GLY A 41 23.67 -17.90 -30.19
N TRP A 42 22.45 -18.09 -29.63
CA TRP A 42 21.61 -17.01 -29.15
C TRP A 42 21.24 -17.25 -27.70
N TRP A 43 21.23 -16.16 -26.92
CA TRP A 43 20.54 -16.09 -25.64
C TRP A 43 19.28 -15.26 -25.80
N SER A 44 18.18 -15.78 -25.32
CA SER A 44 16.88 -15.08 -25.29
C SER A 44 16.45 -14.87 -23.86
N TYR A 45 15.93 -13.67 -23.58
CA TYR A 45 15.39 -13.27 -22.28
C TYR A 45 14.01 -12.68 -22.48
N THR A 46 13.09 -13.07 -21.61
CA THR A 46 11.79 -12.44 -21.49
C THR A 46 11.81 -11.57 -20.24
N LEU A 47 11.69 -10.28 -20.42
CA LEU A 47 11.57 -9.30 -19.34
C LEU A 47 10.10 -8.90 -19.21
N VAL A 48 9.57 -8.91 -18.01
CA VAL A 48 8.22 -8.45 -17.72
C VAL A 48 8.33 -7.09 -17.06
N LYS A 49 7.54 -6.13 -17.54
CA LYS A 49 7.44 -4.81 -16.91
C LYS A 49 6.83 -4.99 -15.53
N GLU A 50 7.53 -4.53 -14.50
CA GLU A 50 6.94 -4.40 -13.18
C GLU A 50 5.92 -3.25 -13.25
N LEU A 51 4.65 -3.60 -13.18
CA LEU A 51 3.57 -2.61 -13.13
C LEU A 51 3.52 -2.03 -11.72
N PRO A 52 3.19 -0.73 -11.60
CA PRO A 52 2.84 -0.17 -10.29
C PRO A 52 1.75 -1.05 -9.65
N ALA A 53 1.76 -1.18 -8.34
CA ALA A 53 0.68 -1.85 -7.64
C ALA A 53 -0.67 -1.24 -8.07
N GLU A 54 -1.66 -2.06 -8.34
CA GLU A 54 -2.99 -1.61 -8.81
C GLU A 54 -3.62 -0.59 -7.85
N ILE A 55 -3.20 -0.59 -6.57
CA ILE A 55 -3.64 0.35 -5.53
C ILE A 55 -2.80 1.63 -5.46
N ALA A 56 -1.76 1.80 -6.31
CA ALA A 56 -0.94 3.00 -6.28
C ALA A 56 -1.79 4.26 -6.56
N GLY A 57 -1.71 5.22 -5.66
CA GLY A 57 -2.53 6.43 -5.70
C GLY A 57 -2.77 7.00 -4.31
N THR A 58 -3.66 7.98 -4.25
CA THR A 58 -4.07 8.62 -2.99
C THR A 58 -5.49 8.18 -2.63
N TRP A 59 -5.63 7.61 -1.46
CA TRP A 59 -6.89 7.13 -0.92
C TRP A 59 -7.31 7.93 0.31
N LYS A 60 -8.60 7.97 0.58
CA LYS A 60 -9.22 8.59 1.76
C LYS A 60 -10.37 7.73 2.23
N LEU A 61 -10.74 7.83 3.50
CA LEU A 61 -12.02 7.29 3.95
C LEU A 61 -13.17 7.88 3.14
N ALA A 62 -14.08 7.03 2.67
CA ALA A 62 -15.28 7.51 1.97
C ALA A 62 -16.11 8.40 2.89
N PRO A 63 -16.43 9.66 2.52
CA PRO A 63 -17.09 10.59 3.42
C PRO A 63 -18.61 10.33 3.51
N GLN A 64 -18.96 9.15 3.99
CA GLN A 64 -20.37 8.69 4.10
C GLN A 64 -20.60 7.86 5.36
N ALA A 65 -21.85 7.76 5.78
CA ALA A 65 -22.24 6.84 6.84
C ALA A 65 -21.93 5.39 6.42
N GLY A 66 -21.44 4.58 7.35
CA GLY A 66 -21.07 3.19 7.08
C GLY A 66 -19.71 3.01 6.39
N ALA A 67 -18.91 4.08 6.24
CA ALA A 67 -17.59 3.97 5.63
C ALA A 67 -16.58 3.24 6.51
N PHE A 68 -16.79 3.21 7.82
CA PHE A 68 -16.03 2.34 8.70
C PHE A 68 -16.91 1.84 9.86
N PHE A 69 -16.67 0.61 10.23
CA PHE A 69 -17.49 -0.07 11.23
C PHE A 69 -16.72 -1.21 11.89
N VAL A 70 -17.29 -1.74 12.98
CA VAL A 70 -16.69 -2.83 13.75
C VAL A 70 -17.75 -3.85 14.17
N GLY A 71 -17.36 -5.11 14.15
CA GLY A 71 -18.21 -6.23 14.58
C GLY A 71 -17.43 -7.49 14.92
N PRO A 72 -18.12 -8.56 15.32
CA PRO A 72 -17.48 -9.82 15.72
C PRO A 72 -16.89 -10.60 14.53
N ASN A 73 -17.32 -10.30 13.31
CA ASN A 73 -16.89 -10.95 12.09
C ASN A 73 -16.52 -9.91 11.02
N GLN A 74 -15.78 -10.34 10.00
CA GLN A 74 -15.52 -9.54 8.82
C GLN A 74 -16.83 -9.07 8.17
N ASN A 75 -16.89 -7.81 7.74
CA ASN A 75 -18.07 -7.19 7.13
C ASN A 75 -19.33 -7.17 8.03
N ASP A 76 -19.15 -7.18 9.35
CA ASP A 76 -20.23 -7.12 10.32
C ASP A 76 -20.19 -5.80 11.09
N ALA A 77 -21.21 -4.97 10.89
CA ALA A 77 -21.33 -3.65 11.53
C ALA A 77 -22.16 -3.69 12.83
N SER A 78 -22.37 -4.88 13.43
CA SER A 78 -23.33 -5.05 14.51
C SER A 78 -22.93 -4.40 15.84
N TRP A 79 -21.64 -4.11 16.05
CA TRP A 79 -21.20 -3.44 17.27
C TRP A 79 -21.26 -1.92 17.15
N TRP A 80 -20.76 -1.38 16.02
CA TRP A 80 -20.79 0.06 15.77
C TRP A 80 -20.49 0.33 14.27
N SER A 81 -21.03 1.45 13.79
CA SER A 81 -20.75 1.98 12.46
C SER A 81 -20.85 3.51 12.51
N ASN A 82 -19.98 4.20 11.75
CA ASN A 82 -20.06 5.65 11.68
C ASN A 82 -21.38 6.14 11.06
N SER A 83 -21.92 7.18 11.63
CA SER A 83 -23.12 7.89 11.15
C SER A 83 -22.76 9.03 10.20
N SER A 84 -23.77 9.66 9.59
CA SER A 84 -23.58 10.91 8.83
C SER A 84 -23.12 12.08 9.73
N GLU A 85 -23.44 12.07 11.02
CA GLU A 85 -22.97 13.06 11.97
C GLU A 85 -21.48 12.87 12.27
N ASP A 86 -21.01 11.63 12.35
CA ASP A 86 -19.59 11.31 12.53
C ASP A 86 -18.74 11.83 11.36
N VAL A 87 -19.24 11.81 10.13
CA VAL A 87 -18.53 12.38 8.97
C VAL A 87 -18.26 13.86 9.15
N THR A 88 -19.20 14.58 9.78
CA THR A 88 -19.04 16.02 10.05
C THR A 88 -18.18 16.27 11.29
N THR A 89 -18.42 15.52 12.37
CA THR A 89 -17.70 15.70 13.64
C THR A 89 -16.23 15.28 13.52
N ARG A 90 -15.94 14.25 12.73
CA ARG A 90 -14.60 13.72 12.48
C ARG A 90 -14.07 14.11 11.11
N ALA A 91 -14.42 15.30 10.60
CA ALA A 91 -14.03 15.75 9.25
C ALA A 91 -12.53 15.67 9.00
N CYS A 92 -11.70 15.91 10.03
CA CYS A 92 -10.24 15.76 9.99
C CYS A 92 -9.74 14.31 9.79
N LEU A 93 -10.56 13.28 10.07
CA LEU A 93 -10.25 11.89 9.72
C LEU A 93 -10.58 11.60 8.26
N PHE A 94 -11.63 12.22 7.72
CA PHE A 94 -12.07 11.98 6.35
C PHE A 94 -11.29 12.79 5.32
N ASP A 95 -10.49 13.78 5.71
CA ASP A 95 -9.59 14.48 4.80
C ASP A 95 -8.14 13.96 4.85
N ASP A 96 -7.81 13.09 5.82
CA ASP A 96 -6.57 12.32 5.86
C ASP A 96 -6.36 11.52 4.58
N GLN A 97 -5.10 11.41 4.14
CA GLN A 97 -4.74 10.71 2.92
C GLN A 97 -3.80 9.54 3.21
N TYR A 98 -4.05 8.45 2.53
CA TYR A 98 -3.21 7.25 2.48
C TYR A 98 -2.58 7.19 1.09
N VAL A 99 -1.29 7.49 0.99
CA VAL A 99 -0.60 7.61 -0.31
C VAL A 99 0.26 6.37 -0.54
N PHE A 100 -0.14 5.58 -1.55
CA PHE A 100 0.61 4.43 -2.02
C PHE A 100 1.40 4.84 -3.26
N ASN A 101 2.71 5.05 -3.10
CA ASN A 101 3.56 5.45 -4.21
C ASN A 101 3.94 4.24 -5.08
N ALA A 102 4.11 4.46 -6.38
CA ALA A 102 4.46 3.40 -7.33
C ALA A 102 5.83 2.74 -7.07
N ASP A 103 6.69 3.37 -6.26
CA ASP A 103 7.99 2.84 -5.84
C ASP A 103 7.91 1.96 -4.58
N GLY A 104 6.70 1.71 -4.04
CA GLY A 104 6.47 0.90 -2.86
C GLY A 104 6.57 1.68 -1.54
N THR A 105 6.79 2.99 -1.57
CA THR A 105 6.71 3.83 -0.37
C THR A 105 5.27 4.14 -0.01
N PHE A 106 5.00 4.34 1.28
CA PHE A 106 3.68 4.66 1.84
C PHE A 106 3.76 5.89 2.73
N GLU A 107 2.72 6.72 2.70
CA GLU A 107 2.63 7.92 3.52
C GLU A 107 1.22 8.08 4.11
N ASN A 108 1.15 8.38 5.42
CA ASN A 108 -0.01 8.99 6.04
C ASN A 108 0.13 10.51 5.93
N VAL A 109 -0.72 11.18 5.15
CA VAL A 109 -0.71 12.64 4.99
C VAL A 109 -1.90 13.21 5.73
N LEU A 110 -1.66 13.71 6.95
CA LEU A 110 -2.68 14.06 7.93
C LEU A 110 -2.94 15.58 8.04
N GLY A 111 -2.23 16.38 7.24
CA GLY A 111 -2.39 17.83 7.30
C GLY A 111 -1.97 18.45 8.62
N SER A 112 -2.77 19.39 9.12
CA SER A 112 -2.55 20.07 10.41
C SER A 112 -3.22 19.37 11.59
N ASP A 113 -4.22 18.54 11.34
CA ASP A 113 -5.02 17.83 12.33
C ASP A 113 -5.55 16.49 11.76
N THR A 114 -5.82 15.57 12.67
CA THR A 114 -6.48 14.28 12.46
C THR A 114 -7.39 14.00 13.64
N TRP A 115 -8.20 12.96 13.56
CA TRP A 115 -9.03 12.54 14.69
C TRP A 115 -8.20 11.87 15.78
N LEU A 116 -8.18 12.48 16.97
CA LEU A 116 -7.52 11.93 18.14
C LEU A 116 -8.51 11.23 19.05
N GLU A 117 -8.06 10.15 19.70
CA GLU A 117 -8.79 9.40 20.69
C GLU A 117 -8.03 9.42 22.04
N THR A 118 -8.72 9.08 23.13
CA THR A 118 -8.17 9.17 24.50
C THR A 118 -6.91 8.37 24.74
N TRP A 119 -6.65 7.30 23.97
CA TRP A 119 -5.42 6.52 24.08
C TRP A 119 -4.17 7.26 23.56
N GLN A 120 -4.35 8.33 22.80
CA GLN A 120 -3.29 9.23 22.34
C GLN A 120 -3.00 10.38 23.31
N ALA A 121 -3.49 10.28 24.56
CA ALA A 121 -3.37 11.29 25.60
C ALA A 121 -4.14 12.60 25.32
N SER A 122 -5.23 12.51 24.57
CA SER A 122 -6.13 13.62 24.22
C SER A 122 -7.59 13.31 24.56
N THR A 123 -8.45 14.31 24.42
CA THR A 123 -9.88 14.12 24.30
C THR A 123 -10.22 13.64 22.88
N GLU A 124 -11.42 13.07 22.67
CA GLU A 124 -11.87 12.69 21.33
C GLU A 124 -12.22 13.94 20.51
N GLU A 125 -11.28 14.43 19.73
CA GLU A 125 -11.41 15.65 18.92
C GLU A 125 -10.41 15.70 17.77
N CYS A 126 -10.63 16.60 16.80
CA CYS A 126 -9.62 16.92 15.81
C CYS A 126 -8.44 17.65 16.46
N GLY A 127 -7.24 17.15 16.26
CA GLY A 127 -6.04 17.73 16.86
C GLY A 127 -4.75 17.36 16.14
N THR A 128 -3.65 17.98 16.55
CA THR A 128 -2.35 17.73 15.95
C THR A 128 -1.97 16.24 16.05
N PRO A 129 -1.58 15.61 14.93
CA PRO A 129 -1.18 14.21 14.90
C PRO A 129 -0.11 13.87 15.95
N VAL A 130 -0.22 12.67 16.55
CA VAL A 130 0.63 12.24 17.67
C VAL A 130 1.59 11.15 17.21
N TYR A 131 2.90 11.38 17.44
CA TYR A 131 3.95 10.40 17.16
C TYR A 131 3.67 9.04 17.86
N PRO A 132 3.90 7.91 17.18
CA PRO A 132 4.47 7.73 15.84
C PRO A 132 3.43 7.74 14.70
N HIS A 133 2.15 8.01 14.99
CA HIS A 133 1.04 7.98 14.04
C HIS A 133 0.81 9.37 13.37
N ASP A 134 1.87 10.17 13.28
CA ASP A 134 1.85 11.53 12.73
C ASP A 134 2.35 11.63 11.29
N GLY A 135 2.61 10.49 10.64
CA GLY A 135 3.15 10.41 9.28
C GLY A 135 4.62 10.78 9.14
N SER A 136 5.34 11.04 10.25
CA SER A 136 6.76 11.43 10.20
C SER A 136 7.74 10.28 9.98
N VAL A 137 7.31 9.04 10.25
CA VAL A 137 8.13 7.84 10.11
C VAL A 137 8.00 7.30 8.69
N ALA A 138 9.15 7.07 8.04
CA ALA A 138 9.18 6.48 6.70
C ALA A 138 8.55 5.08 6.70
N ALA A 139 7.67 4.83 5.75
CA ALA A 139 6.97 3.57 5.61
C ALA A 139 6.99 3.06 4.16
N THR A 140 6.80 1.77 4.01
CA THR A 140 6.64 1.08 2.73
C THR A 140 5.40 0.20 2.78
N TYR A 141 4.95 -0.24 1.60
CA TYR A 141 3.87 -1.21 1.52
C TYR A 141 4.19 -2.35 0.57
N THR A 142 3.49 -3.46 0.74
CA THR A 142 3.39 -4.53 -0.24
C THR A 142 1.91 -4.82 -0.48
N TYR A 143 1.53 -4.99 -1.74
CA TYR A 143 0.19 -5.41 -2.14
C TYR A 143 0.28 -6.76 -2.86
N ASP A 144 -0.42 -7.75 -2.33
CA ASP A 144 -0.59 -9.05 -2.97
C ASP A 144 -2.04 -9.18 -3.46
N ALA A 145 -2.26 -8.88 -4.74
CA ALA A 145 -3.57 -8.95 -5.36
C ALA A 145 -4.14 -10.39 -5.38
N ALA A 146 -3.29 -11.41 -5.42
CA ALA A 146 -3.73 -12.80 -5.42
C ALA A 146 -4.19 -13.27 -4.03
N ALA A 147 -3.53 -12.79 -2.99
CA ALA A 147 -3.92 -13.04 -1.59
C ALA A 147 -4.98 -12.04 -1.10
N GLY A 148 -5.20 -10.93 -1.79
CA GLY A 148 -6.08 -9.84 -1.35
C GLY A 148 -5.56 -9.20 -0.07
N THR A 149 -4.27 -8.83 -0.01
CA THR A 149 -3.68 -8.26 1.19
C THR A 149 -2.81 -7.04 0.92
N ILE A 150 -2.87 -6.08 1.85
CA ILE A 150 -1.93 -4.96 1.95
C ILE A 150 -1.16 -5.09 3.26
N THR A 151 0.16 -5.07 3.21
CA THR A 151 1.00 -4.97 4.40
C THR A 151 1.73 -3.63 4.39
N LEU A 152 1.53 -2.83 5.43
CA LEU A 152 2.31 -1.62 5.70
C LEU A 152 3.49 -1.99 6.60
N ASN A 153 4.68 -1.47 6.27
CA ASN A 153 5.90 -1.65 7.04
C ASN A 153 6.44 -0.26 7.42
N GLY A 154 6.46 0.01 8.71
CA GLY A 154 6.86 1.29 9.30
C GLY A 154 6.10 1.54 10.59
N ILE A 155 6.80 1.89 11.67
CA ILE A 155 6.18 2.18 12.96
C ILE A 155 5.22 3.37 12.80
N GLY A 156 3.96 3.17 13.20
CA GLY A 156 2.94 4.21 13.14
C GLY A 156 2.25 4.37 11.78
N ALA A 157 2.59 3.57 10.75
CA ALA A 157 1.84 3.52 9.50
C ALA A 157 0.52 2.75 9.69
N TYR A 158 -0.59 3.28 9.16
CA TYR A 158 -1.91 2.69 9.34
C TYR A 158 -2.89 3.07 8.22
N LEU A 159 -3.99 2.32 8.12
CA LEU A 159 -5.19 2.67 7.35
C LEU A 159 -6.39 2.72 8.30
N GLY A 160 -7.26 3.69 8.14
CA GLY A 160 -8.43 3.87 9.00
C GLY A 160 -8.08 4.46 10.37
N LEU A 161 -8.29 3.70 11.44
CA LEU A 161 -8.01 4.13 12.82
C LEU A 161 -6.63 3.65 13.28
N ALA A 162 -5.78 4.56 13.70
CA ALA A 162 -4.39 4.29 14.11
C ALA A 162 -4.26 3.29 15.28
N LYS A 163 -5.29 3.14 16.11
CA LYS A 163 -5.28 2.19 17.23
C LYS A 163 -5.38 0.72 16.81
N VAL A 164 -5.83 0.43 15.59
CA VAL A 164 -6.19 -0.94 15.18
C VAL A 164 -4.97 -1.66 14.63
N THR A 165 -4.60 -2.77 15.27
CA THR A 165 -3.50 -3.65 14.84
C THR A 165 -3.98 -5.07 14.61
N ASN A 166 -3.13 -5.96 14.11
CA ASN A 166 -3.52 -7.37 13.84
C ASN A 166 -3.75 -8.21 15.10
N THR A 167 -3.46 -7.69 16.29
CA THR A 167 -3.55 -8.47 17.55
C THR A 167 -4.40 -7.80 18.61
N THR A 168 -4.57 -6.47 18.54
CA THR A 168 -5.26 -5.69 19.58
C THR A 168 -5.59 -4.29 19.06
N GLN A 169 -6.33 -3.54 19.84
CA GLN A 169 -6.37 -2.08 19.75
C GLN A 169 -5.35 -1.49 20.72
N LEU A 170 -4.60 -0.49 20.27
CA LEU A 170 -3.56 0.15 21.07
C LEU A 170 -4.18 0.97 22.21
N GLU A 171 -3.55 0.89 23.37
CA GLU A 171 -3.84 1.72 24.55
C GLU A 171 -2.73 2.79 24.77
N ASN A 172 -1.61 2.65 24.07
CA ASN A 172 -0.48 3.59 24.13
C ASN A 172 0.16 3.73 22.73
N PRO A 173 0.39 4.95 22.22
CA PRO A 173 1.06 5.16 20.94
C PRO A 173 2.44 4.50 20.79
N ALA A 174 3.18 4.36 21.91
CA ALA A 174 4.50 3.74 21.91
C ALA A 174 4.49 2.22 21.60
N ASP A 175 3.32 1.59 21.67
CA ASP A 175 3.16 0.16 21.39
C ASP A 175 2.87 -0.12 19.89
N ALA A 176 3.01 0.91 19.03
CA ALA A 176 2.83 0.78 17.58
C ALA A 176 3.70 -0.34 17.00
N PRO A 177 3.12 -1.28 16.24
CA PRO A 177 3.87 -2.38 15.65
C PRO A 177 4.74 -1.91 14.48
N GLU A 178 5.74 -2.73 14.12
CA GLU A 178 6.59 -2.48 12.94
C GLU A 178 5.87 -2.71 11.62
N SER A 179 4.80 -3.53 11.63
CA SER A 179 4.00 -3.78 10.43
C SER A 179 2.55 -4.10 10.78
N ILE A 180 1.64 -3.78 9.85
CA ILE A 180 0.20 -4.09 9.93
C ILE A 180 -0.23 -4.67 8.58
N THR A 181 -0.99 -5.77 8.61
CA THR A 181 -1.55 -6.40 7.41
C THR A 181 -3.07 -6.30 7.41
N TYR A 182 -3.62 -5.86 6.30
CA TYR A 182 -5.06 -5.76 6.03
C TYR A 182 -5.45 -6.76 4.95
N LEU A 183 -6.66 -7.30 5.02
CA LEU A 183 -7.34 -7.82 3.83
C LEU A 183 -7.77 -6.63 2.98
N ALA A 184 -7.70 -6.77 1.67
CA ALA A 184 -7.98 -5.68 0.74
C ALA A 184 -8.68 -6.18 -0.51
N GLU A 185 -9.77 -5.53 -0.89
CA GLU A 185 -10.49 -5.78 -2.12
C GLU A 185 -10.62 -4.48 -2.91
N LEU A 186 -10.00 -4.45 -4.10
CA LEU A 186 -10.10 -3.33 -5.02
C LEU A 186 -11.29 -3.55 -5.95
N SER A 187 -12.17 -2.54 -6.05
CA SER A 187 -13.29 -2.58 -6.99
C SER A 187 -12.82 -2.69 -8.44
N THR A 188 -13.64 -3.28 -9.29
CA THR A 188 -13.31 -3.51 -10.71
C THR A 188 -13.08 -2.23 -11.51
N ASP A 189 -13.58 -1.09 -11.05
CA ASP A 189 -13.37 0.23 -11.65
C ASP A 189 -12.15 0.97 -11.05
N GLY A 190 -11.50 0.37 -10.03
CA GLY A 190 -10.30 0.92 -9.38
C GLY A 190 -10.53 2.15 -8.51
N ASN A 191 -11.79 2.47 -8.15
CA ASN A 191 -12.13 3.70 -7.43
C ASN A 191 -12.55 3.48 -5.98
N THR A 192 -12.70 2.24 -5.55
CA THR A 192 -13.03 1.88 -4.17
C THR A 192 -12.09 0.79 -3.69
N LEU A 193 -11.52 0.96 -2.53
CA LEU A 193 -10.69 -0.02 -1.85
C LEU A 193 -11.34 -0.36 -0.50
N GLU A 194 -11.86 -1.57 -0.38
CA GLU A 194 -12.37 -2.10 0.88
C GLU A 194 -11.24 -2.79 1.62
N ILE A 195 -11.07 -2.46 2.90
CA ILE A 195 -10.04 -3.04 3.76
C ILE A 195 -10.63 -3.53 5.06
N ASP A 196 -10.18 -4.68 5.50
CA ASP A 196 -10.58 -5.30 6.75
C ASP A 196 -9.37 -5.69 7.59
N ILE A 197 -9.49 -5.59 8.90
CA ILE A 197 -8.45 -6.00 9.83
C ILE A 197 -9.05 -6.71 11.04
N ASN A 198 -8.53 -7.92 11.32
CA ASN A 198 -8.80 -8.63 12.56
C ASN A 198 -7.87 -8.14 13.66
N TYR A 199 -8.44 -7.58 14.75
CA TYR A 199 -7.65 -7.11 15.88
C TYR A 199 -7.64 -8.09 17.07
N GLY A 200 -8.07 -9.34 16.86
CA GLY A 200 -8.13 -10.39 17.86
C GLY A 200 -9.54 -10.61 18.41
N ASP A 201 -10.19 -9.58 18.93
CA ASP A 201 -11.54 -9.67 19.51
C ASP A 201 -12.66 -9.41 18.51
N GLY A 202 -12.33 -8.92 17.29
CA GLY A 202 -13.28 -8.61 16.23
C GLY A 202 -12.61 -8.06 14.99
N TRP A 203 -13.42 -7.44 14.12
CA TRP A 203 -13.02 -6.93 12.84
C TRP A 203 -13.40 -5.48 12.66
N TRP A 204 -12.44 -4.67 12.22
CA TRP A 204 -12.71 -3.37 11.64
C TRP A 204 -12.72 -3.44 10.12
N SER A 205 -13.66 -2.76 9.51
CA SER A 205 -13.82 -2.65 8.06
C SER A 205 -13.86 -1.18 7.67
N TYR A 206 -13.21 -0.84 6.55
CA TYR A 206 -13.14 0.53 6.04
C TYR A 206 -13.34 0.53 4.53
N THR A 207 -14.00 1.58 4.02
CA THR A 207 -14.14 1.89 2.59
C THR A 207 -13.33 3.15 2.27
N LEU A 208 -12.39 3.02 1.36
CA LEU A 208 -11.52 4.09 0.88
C LEU A 208 -11.87 4.48 -0.55
#